data_7ac08cc596e18da7719383850113f006
#
_entry.id   7ac08cc596e18da7719383850113f006
#
_cell.length_a   1.000
_cell.length_b   1.000
_cell.length_c   1.000
_cell.angle_alpha   90.00
_cell.angle_beta   90.00
_cell.angle_gamma   90.00
#
_symmetry.space_group_name_H-M   'P 1'
#
loop_
_entity.id
_entity.type
_entity.pdbx_description
1 polymer ?
#
loop_
_entity_poly.entity_id
_entity_poly.type
_entity_poly.pdbx_seq_one_letter_code
_entity_poly.pdbx_strand_id
1 'polypeptide(L)'
;MEYNDFTLAREEGSKRALRFLHNAAFPRELFENIVIDTTISILDNEIHLYKYRNITSYFLRLPDGNLDGGGYVRHNKESVSKILSGEKLTINTIDKLNTYTRDELIATVSELIPTGTQDQPVSIHIAELDSTKNPGDHADHIASAKLILEIMKDKKPFELYSYVDYYSNSLPMNVFPSDYQVMIGTWGATISGISDFGHYSTWDETHNSWLGRQYFTRELISDEAIDD
;
A
#
# COMPACT_ATOMS: atom_id res chain seq x y z
N MET A 1 -14.73 -17.86 -11.46
CA MET A 1 -14.66 -16.44 -11.09
C MET A 1 -13.31 -15.94 -11.57
N GLU A 2 -13.28 -14.98 -12.46
CA GLU A 2 -12.01 -14.49 -13.00
C GLU A 2 -11.27 -13.67 -11.96
N TYR A 3 -9.95 -13.78 -11.96
CA TYR A 3 -9.08 -13.12 -10.97
C TYR A 3 -9.15 -11.59 -11.03
N ASN A 4 -9.44 -11.03 -12.18
CA ASN A 4 -9.63 -9.59 -12.37
C ASN A 4 -10.73 -9.03 -11.45
N ASP A 5 -11.79 -9.80 -11.21
CA ASP A 5 -12.89 -9.38 -10.34
C ASP A 5 -12.46 -9.21 -8.88
N PHE A 6 -11.56 -10.07 -8.37
CA PHE A 6 -11.08 -9.95 -6.99
C PHE A 6 -10.18 -8.74 -6.79
N THR A 7 -9.33 -8.42 -7.75
CA THR A 7 -8.50 -7.21 -7.70
C THR A 7 -9.37 -5.95 -7.73
N LEU A 8 -10.35 -5.89 -8.64
CA LEU A 8 -11.29 -4.77 -8.71
C LEU A 8 -12.12 -4.65 -7.42
N ALA A 9 -12.51 -5.77 -6.82
CA ALA A 9 -13.18 -5.79 -5.53
C ALA A 9 -12.32 -5.17 -4.41
N ARG A 10 -11.02 -5.48 -4.37
CA ARG A 10 -10.07 -4.88 -3.42
C ARG A 10 -9.82 -3.40 -3.70
N GLU A 11 -9.76 -2.99 -4.96
CA GLU A 11 -9.68 -1.57 -5.33
C GLU A 11 -10.91 -0.81 -4.84
N GLU A 12 -12.12 -1.34 -5.05
CA GLU A 12 -13.35 -0.73 -4.55
C GLU A 12 -13.37 -0.68 -3.01
N GLY A 13 -12.92 -1.74 -2.34
CA GLY A 13 -12.74 -1.76 -0.89
C GLY A 13 -11.82 -0.63 -0.40
N SER A 14 -10.68 -0.45 -1.06
CA SER A 14 -9.73 0.62 -0.78
C SER A 14 -10.34 2.01 -0.99
N LYS A 15 -11.07 2.23 -2.11
CA LYS A 15 -11.76 3.49 -2.39
C LYS A 15 -12.80 3.84 -1.30
N ARG A 16 -13.53 2.85 -0.80
CA ARG A 16 -14.50 3.04 0.30
C ARG A 16 -13.82 3.35 1.62
N ALA A 17 -12.74 2.66 1.92
CA ALA A 17 -11.92 2.89 3.11
C ALA A 17 -11.40 4.33 3.15
N LEU A 18 -10.84 4.82 2.05
CA LEU A 18 -10.32 6.19 1.95
C LEU A 18 -11.41 7.24 2.12
N ARG A 19 -12.58 7.04 1.51
CA ARG A 19 -13.73 7.93 1.72
C ARG A 19 -14.18 7.96 3.17
N PHE A 20 -14.25 6.79 3.80
CA PHE A 20 -14.61 6.70 5.22
C PHE A 20 -13.59 7.41 6.10
N LEU A 21 -12.30 7.15 5.93
CA LEU A 21 -11.22 7.78 6.69
C LEU A 21 -11.25 9.31 6.59
N HIS A 22 -11.36 9.84 5.36
CA HIS A 22 -11.45 11.28 5.16
C HIS A 22 -12.66 11.88 5.88
N ASN A 23 -13.84 11.27 5.73
CA ASN A 23 -15.07 11.79 6.33
C ASN A 23 -15.06 11.64 7.87
N ALA A 24 -14.39 10.64 8.41
CA ALA A 24 -14.19 10.49 9.86
C ALA A 24 -13.24 11.55 10.43
N ALA A 25 -12.19 11.91 9.68
CA ALA A 25 -11.24 12.96 10.07
C ALA A 25 -11.86 14.38 9.99
N PHE A 26 -12.76 14.61 9.05
CA PHE A 26 -13.38 15.92 8.79
C PHE A 26 -14.91 15.90 8.84
N PRO A 27 -15.54 15.50 9.97
CA PRO A 27 -16.96 15.18 10.03
C PRO A 27 -17.89 16.40 9.90
N ARG A 28 -17.37 17.61 10.04
CA ARG A 28 -18.15 18.86 9.98
C ARG A 28 -17.93 19.66 8.70
N GLU A 29 -17.07 19.21 7.83
CA GLU A 29 -16.82 19.90 6.58
C GLU A 29 -17.88 19.52 5.56
N LEU A 30 -18.62 20.53 5.05
CA LEU A 30 -19.50 20.40 3.90
C LEU A 30 -18.64 20.55 2.65
N PHE A 31 -18.42 19.46 1.96
CA PHE A 31 -17.63 19.47 0.73
C PHE A 31 -18.49 19.13 -0.47
N GLU A 32 -18.17 19.76 -1.60
CA GLU A 32 -18.59 19.21 -2.87
C GLU A 32 -17.93 17.84 -3.06
N ASN A 33 -18.69 16.84 -3.50
CA ASN A 33 -18.17 15.51 -3.79
C ASN A 33 -17.32 15.55 -5.06
N ILE A 34 -16.03 15.83 -4.90
CA ILE A 34 -15.08 15.72 -6.01
C ILE A 34 -14.42 14.34 -5.94
N VAL A 35 -14.93 13.45 -6.76
CA VAL A 35 -14.31 12.14 -7.04
C VAL A 35 -13.76 12.18 -8.45
N ILE A 36 -12.51 11.80 -8.61
CA ILE A 36 -11.88 11.53 -9.92
C ILE A 36 -11.53 10.04 -9.92
N ASP A 37 -12.03 9.33 -10.90
CA ASP A 37 -11.78 7.90 -11.10
C ASP A 37 -11.43 7.74 -12.59
N THR A 38 -10.16 7.59 -12.91
CA THR A 38 -9.64 7.67 -14.27
C THR A 38 -8.34 6.91 -14.44
N THR A 39 -7.85 6.84 -15.65
CA THR A 39 -6.51 6.37 -15.99
C THR A 39 -5.64 7.56 -16.38
N ILE A 40 -4.40 7.56 -15.91
CA ILE A 40 -3.36 8.52 -16.28
C ILE A 40 -2.19 7.81 -16.93
N SER A 41 -1.41 8.51 -17.73
CA SER A 41 -0.16 8.00 -18.30
C SER A 41 1.04 8.58 -17.55
N ILE A 42 1.93 7.71 -17.07
CA ILE A 42 3.21 8.06 -16.44
C ILE A 42 4.32 7.27 -17.14
N LEU A 43 5.24 7.97 -17.78
CA LEU A 43 6.33 7.35 -18.57
C LEU A 43 5.80 6.27 -19.54
N ASP A 44 4.74 6.61 -20.29
CA ASP A 44 4.03 5.73 -21.21
C ASP A 44 3.31 4.52 -20.59
N ASN A 45 3.26 4.43 -19.25
CA ASN A 45 2.51 3.40 -18.53
C ASN A 45 1.14 3.91 -18.10
N GLU A 46 0.10 3.11 -18.31
CA GLU A 46 -1.26 3.44 -17.92
C GLU A 46 -1.52 3.02 -16.47
N ILE A 47 -1.84 3.98 -15.60
CA ILE A 47 -2.06 3.76 -14.16
C ILE A 47 -3.46 4.22 -13.81
N HIS A 48 -4.23 3.32 -13.18
CA HIS A 48 -5.53 3.67 -12.66
C HIS A 48 -5.39 4.58 -11.44
N LEU A 49 -6.01 5.77 -11.51
CA LEU A 49 -6.01 6.79 -10.47
C LEU A 49 -7.40 6.96 -9.90
N TYR A 50 -7.48 6.91 -8.58
CA TYR A 50 -8.66 7.34 -7.84
C TYR A 50 -8.29 8.49 -6.91
N LYS A 51 -8.99 9.62 -7.04
CA LYS A 51 -8.81 10.77 -6.14
C LYS A 51 -10.12 11.09 -5.43
N TYR A 52 -10.03 11.20 -4.13
CA TYR A 52 -11.09 11.69 -3.27
C TYR A 52 -10.54 12.86 -2.46
N ARG A 53 -10.94 14.07 -2.82
CA ARG A 53 -10.49 15.32 -2.18
C ARG A 53 -8.96 15.48 -2.27
N ASN A 54 -8.27 15.50 -1.13
CA ASN A 54 -6.80 15.59 -1.02
C ASN A 54 -6.09 14.22 -1.01
N ILE A 55 -6.84 13.12 -1.10
CA ILE A 55 -6.27 11.78 -1.13
C ILE A 55 -6.25 11.27 -2.56
N THR A 56 -5.09 10.79 -3.01
CA THR A 56 -4.92 10.18 -4.32
C THR A 56 -4.39 8.76 -4.16
N SER A 57 -5.02 7.79 -4.80
CA SER A 57 -4.59 6.40 -4.88
C SER A 57 -4.21 6.05 -6.29
N TYR A 58 -3.10 5.35 -6.45
CA TYR A 58 -2.61 4.81 -7.71
C TYR A 58 -2.62 3.29 -7.62
N PHE A 59 -3.29 2.65 -8.57
CA PHE A 59 -3.40 1.19 -8.63
C PHE A 59 -2.52 0.67 -9.77
N LEU A 60 -1.36 0.16 -9.41
CA LEU A 60 -0.39 -0.40 -10.36
C LEU A 60 -0.82 -1.78 -10.89
N ARG A 61 -1.76 -2.45 -10.22
CA ARG A 61 -2.31 -3.76 -10.61
C ARG A 61 -1.25 -4.83 -10.87
N LEU A 62 -0.19 -4.82 -10.08
CA LEU A 62 0.83 -5.85 -10.14
C LEU A 62 0.29 -7.18 -9.58
N PRO A 63 0.77 -8.33 -10.07
CA PRO A 63 0.33 -9.62 -9.57
C PRO A 63 0.77 -9.84 -8.13
N ASP A 64 -0.12 -10.47 -7.36
CA ASP A 64 0.14 -10.91 -5.99
C ASP A 64 1.26 -11.99 -5.98
N GLY A 65 2.26 -11.75 -5.14
CA GLY A 65 3.43 -12.62 -5.01
C GLY A 65 3.18 -13.87 -4.17
N ASN A 66 1.99 -14.07 -3.61
CA ASN A 66 1.75 -15.08 -2.58
C ASN A 66 2.57 -14.82 -1.31
N LEU A 67 2.26 -15.52 -0.23
CA LEU A 67 2.90 -15.32 1.09
C LEU A 67 4.43 -15.38 1.05
N ASP A 68 4.98 -16.23 0.17
CA ASP A 68 6.41 -16.51 0.03
C ASP A 68 7.12 -15.69 -1.08
N GLY A 69 6.41 -14.86 -1.82
CA GLY A 69 6.93 -14.12 -2.98
C GLY A 69 7.09 -14.99 -4.25
N GLY A 70 6.68 -16.25 -4.21
CA GLY A 70 6.80 -17.19 -5.31
C GLY A 70 5.89 -16.90 -6.51
N GLY A 71 4.86 -16.10 -6.32
CA GLY A 71 3.85 -15.74 -7.31
C GLY A 71 2.94 -16.91 -7.71
N TYR A 72 1.85 -16.59 -8.36
CA TYR A 72 0.86 -17.57 -8.82
C TYR A 72 1.12 -18.01 -10.25
N VAL A 73 0.89 -19.29 -10.55
CA VAL A 73 1.08 -19.89 -11.90
C VAL A 73 0.28 -19.13 -12.96
N ARG A 74 -0.94 -18.68 -12.66
CA ARG A 74 -1.80 -17.89 -13.55
C ARG A 74 -1.20 -16.55 -13.98
N HIS A 75 -0.20 -16.05 -13.25
CA HIS A 75 0.55 -14.83 -13.53
C HIS A 75 2.04 -15.15 -13.78
N ASN A 76 2.34 -16.30 -14.41
CA ASN A 76 3.69 -16.72 -14.76
C ASN A 76 4.65 -16.76 -13.56
N LYS A 77 4.14 -16.89 -12.33
CA LYS A 77 4.89 -16.78 -11.08
C LYS A 77 5.68 -15.46 -10.98
N GLU A 78 5.11 -14.39 -11.50
CA GLU A 78 5.63 -13.03 -11.37
C GLU A 78 5.27 -12.47 -10.00
N SER A 79 6.18 -11.66 -9.43
CA SER A 79 5.97 -10.91 -8.19
C SER A 79 6.94 -9.74 -8.10
N VAL A 80 6.61 -8.75 -7.26
CA VAL A 80 7.51 -7.61 -6.98
C VAL A 80 8.84 -8.11 -6.40
N SER A 81 8.81 -9.11 -5.53
CA SER A 81 10.02 -9.72 -4.96
C SER A 81 10.95 -10.26 -6.04
N LYS A 82 10.41 -10.93 -7.06
CA LYS A 82 11.23 -11.56 -8.13
C LYS A 82 11.80 -10.56 -9.12
N ILE A 83 11.08 -9.48 -9.43
CA ILE A 83 11.65 -8.46 -10.31
C ILE A 83 12.73 -7.66 -9.59
N LEU A 84 12.58 -7.36 -8.31
CA LEU A 84 13.60 -6.68 -7.52
C LEU A 84 14.85 -7.53 -7.31
N SER A 85 14.72 -8.84 -7.18
CA SER A 85 15.87 -9.76 -7.07
C SER A 85 16.56 -10.08 -8.40
N GLY A 86 15.95 -9.73 -9.54
CA GLY A 86 16.44 -10.10 -10.88
C GLY A 86 16.10 -11.55 -11.28
N GLU A 87 15.32 -12.29 -10.51
CA GLU A 87 14.83 -13.64 -10.90
C GLU A 87 13.90 -13.56 -12.11
N LYS A 88 13.14 -12.47 -12.23
CA LYS A 88 12.35 -12.13 -13.41
C LYS A 88 12.88 -10.85 -14.04
N LEU A 89 12.93 -10.81 -15.36
CA LEU A 89 13.38 -9.62 -16.11
C LEU A 89 12.24 -8.59 -16.26
N THR A 90 11.01 -9.07 -16.28
CA THR A 90 9.81 -8.24 -16.41
C THR A 90 8.71 -8.71 -15.50
N ILE A 91 7.76 -7.80 -15.21
CA ILE A 91 6.51 -8.08 -14.51
C ILE A 91 5.36 -7.46 -15.30
N ASN A 92 4.30 -8.24 -15.53
CA ASN A 92 3.11 -7.78 -16.24
C ASN A 92 2.02 -7.37 -15.24
N THR A 93 1.29 -6.31 -15.56
CA THR A 93 0.07 -6.00 -14.81
C THR A 93 -1.01 -7.05 -15.07
N ILE A 94 -1.90 -7.28 -14.09
CA ILE A 94 -2.95 -8.30 -14.20
C ILE A 94 -4.00 -7.97 -15.27
N ASP A 95 -4.19 -6.67 -15.58
CA ASP A 95 -5.03 -6.17 -16.67
C ASP A 95 -4.31 -6.19 -18.03
N LYS A 96 -3.00 -6.51 -18.05
CA LYS A 96 -2.14 -6.60 -19.23
C LYS A 96 -1.96 -5.29 -19.99
N LEU A 97 -2.17 -4.16 -19.33
CA LEU A 97 -1.95 -2.85 -19.94
C LEU A 97 -0.48 -2.46 -19.92
N ASN A 98 0.28 -2.89 -18.91
CA ASN A 98 1.68 -2.56 -18.78
C ASN A 98 2.55 -3.81 -18.56
N THR A 99 3.79 -3.69 -18.99
CA THR A 99 4.89 -4.60 -18.66
C THR A 99 6.06 -3.77 -18.18
N TYR A 100 6.59 -4.05 -17.01
CA TYR A 100 7.71 -3.30 -16.43
C TYR A 100 8.96 -4.17 -16.38
N THR A 101 10.08 -3.64 -16.79
CA THR A 101 11.39 -4.02 -16.25
C THR A 101 11.53 -3.47 -14.83
N ARG A 102 12.56 -3.91 -14.10
CA ARG A 102 12.84 -3.37 -12.75
C ARG A 102 13.02 -1.85 -12.76
N ASP A 103 13.81 -1.34 -13.68
CA ASP A 103 14.15 0.08 -13.75
C ASP A 103 12.93 0.93 -14.19
N GLU A 104 12.10 0.43 -15.09
CA GLU A 104 10.84 1.09 -15.47
C GLU A 104 9.85 1.13 -14.32
N LEU A 105 9.74 0.06 -13.52
CA LEU A 105 8.89 0.05 -12.33
C LEU A 105 9.37 1.09 -11.31
N ILE A 106 10.68 1.12 -11.02
CA ILE A 106 11.28 2.10 -10.11
C ILE A 106 11.03 3.54 -10.61
N ALA A 107 11.29 3.80 -11.90
CA ALA A 107 11.08 5.12 -12.49
C ALA A 107 9.61 5.55 -12.41
N THR A 108 8.68 4.66 -12.79
CA THR A 108 7.24 4.94 -12.75
C THR A 108 6.75 5.25 -11.34
N VAL A 109 7.13 4.43 -10.35
CA VAL A 109 6.73 4.67 -8.96
C VAL A 109 7.39 5.93 -8.40
N SER A 110 8.63 6.22 -8.80
CA SER A 110 9.33 7.44 -8.39
C SER A 110 8.60 8.72 -8.83
N GLU A 111 8.02 8.74 -10.03
CA GLU A 111 7.23 9.89 -10.50
C GLU A 111 5.96 10.13 -9.68
N LEU A 112 5.42 9.09 -9.05
CA LEU A 112 4.22 9.19 -8.22
C LEU A 112 4.51 9.71 -6.80
N ILE A 113 5.76 9.66 -6.34
CA ILE A 113 6.14 10.05 -4.97
C ILE A 113 6.66 11.49 -4.98
N PRO A 114 6.02 12.41 -4.24
CA PRO A 114 6.49 13.78 -4.13
C PRO A 114 7.87 13.85 -3.45
N THR A 115 8.62 14.90 -3.75
CA THR A 115 9.88 15.21 -3.06
C THR A 115 9.60 16.19 -1.92
N GLY A 116 10.11 15.91 -0.74
CA GLY A 116 10.06 16.80 0.42
C GLY A 116 11.13 17.89 0.38
N THR A 117 11.05 18.82 1.33
CA THR A 117 12.07 19.82 1.62
C THR A 117 12.55 19.65 3.06
N GLN A 118 13.66 20.30 3.45
CA GLN A 118 14.17 20.27 4.82
C GLN A 118 13.12 20.72 5.85
N ASP A 119 12.35 21.76 5.50
CA ASP A 119 11.32 22.32 6.40
C ASP A 119 10.00 21.51 6.34
N GLN A 120 9.78 20.74 5.28
CA GLN A 120 8.58 19.93 5.05
C GLN A 120 8.98 18.58 4.43
N PRO A 121 9.53 17.65 5.21
CA PRO A 121 9.85 16.31 4.73
C PRO A 121 8.57 15.56 4.40
N VAL A 122 8.65 14.69 3.38
CA VAL A 122 7.55 13.77 3.06
C VAL A 122 7.53 12.64 4.08
N SER A 123 6.35 12.27 4.59
CA SER A 123 6.20 11.08 5.42
C SER A 123 5.96 9.85 4.56
N ILE A 124 6.82 8.87 4.73
CA ILE A 124 6.79 7.58 4.01
C ILE A 124 6.39 6.49 4.99
N HIS A 125 5.37 5.72 4.64
CA HIS A 125 4.81 4.65 5.46
C HIS A 125 5.00 3.31 4.75
N ILE A 126 5.74 2.38 5.36
CA ILE A 126 6.08 1.07 4.80
C ILE A 126 5.97 -0.04 5.85
N ALA A 127 6.03 -1.29 5.42
CA ALA A 127 6.20 -2.42 6.34
C ALA A 127 7.59 -2.43 6.97
N GLU A 128 7.71 -2.83 8.23
CA GLU A 128 8.99 -3.01 8.94
C GLU A 128 9.80 -4.14 8.27
N LEU A 129 11.05 -3.85 7.90
CA LEU A 129 11.94 -4.81 7.22
C LEU A 129 12.75 -5.69 8.17
N ASP A 130 12.87 -5.30 9.44
CA ASP A 130 13.55 -6.09 10.45
C ASP A 130 12.69 -7.30 10.83
N SER A 131 13.10 -8.49 10.37
CA SER A 131 12.40 -9.74 10.64
C SER A 131 12.34 -10.14 12.13
N THR A 132 13.11 -9.49 13.00
CA THR A 132 13.03 -9.69 14.46
C THR A 132 11.87 -8.90 15.05
N LYS A 133 11.47 -7.79 14.44
CA LYS A 133 10.35 -6.95 14.84
C LYS A 133 9.05 -7.33 14.13
N ASN A 134 9.15 -7.75 12.86
CA ASN A 134 8.02 -8.09 11.99
C ASN A 134 8.21 -9.49 11.39
N PRO A 135 8.24 -10.56 12.21
CA PRO A 135 8.44 -11.92 11.73
C PRO A 135 7.24 -12.44 10.93
N GLY A 136 7.52 -13.13 9.83
CA GLY A 136 6.49 -13.83 9.05
C GLY A 136 5.55 -12.93 8.24
N ASP A 137 5.97 -11.72 7.94
CA ASP A 137 5.18 -10.80 7.12
C ASP A 137 5.11 -11.26 5.66
N HIS A 138 4.10 -10.76 4.93
CA HIS A 138 3.87 -11.09 3.53
C HIS A 138 5.02 -10.60 2.65
N ALA A 139 5.45 -11.44 1.71
CA ALA A 139 6.58 -11.11 0.83
C ALA A 139 6.36 -9.83 0.01
N ASP A 140 5.13 -9.51 -0.39
CA ASP A 140 4.83 -8.28 -1.12
C ASP A 140 4.91 -7.04 -0.24
N HIS A 141 4.59 -7.12 1.06
CA HIS A 141 4.78 -6.00 1.98
C HIS A 141 6.27 -5.66 2.07
N ILE A 142 7.11 -6.68 2.26
CA ILE A 142 8.56 -6.53 2.32
C ILE A 142 9.15 -6.04 0.99
N ALA A 143 8.68 -6.59 -0.14
CA ALA A 143 9.17 -6.19 -1.46
C ALA A 143 8.78 -4.75 -1.80
N SER A 144 7.53 -4.34 -1.50
CA SER A 144 7.05 -2.97 -1.68
C SER A 144 7.82 -1.98 -0.81
N ALA A 145 8.09 -2.33 0.45
CA ALA A 145 8.91 -1.52 1.34
C ALA A 145 10.34 -1.32 0.79
N LYS A 146 10.97 -2.39 0.30
CA LYS A 146 12.31 -2.32 -0.33
C LYS A 146 12.31 -1.44 -1.59
N LEU A 147 11.29 -1.56 -2.44
CA LEU A 147 11.13 -0.72 -3.63
C LEU A 147 11.05 0.76 -3.26
N ILE A 148 10.19 1.10 -2.29
CA ILE A 148 10.05 2.49 -1.83
C ILE A 148 11.35 3.03 -1.24
N LEU A 149 12.04 2.28 -0.38
CA LEU A 149 13.30 2.72 0.19
C LEU A 149 14.39 2.91 -0.87
N GLU A 150 14.42 2.08 -1.90
CA GLU A 150 15.34 2.27 -3.02
C GLU A 150 15.10 3.58 -3.75
N ILE A 151 13.83 3.91 -4.04
CA ILE A 151 13.43 5.17 -4.66
C ILE A 151 13.77 6.37 -3.76
N MET A 152 13.54 6.23 -2.46
CA MET A 152 13.70 7.33 -1.50
C MET A 152 15.17 7.66 -1.19
N LYS A 153 16.13 6.83 -1.59
CA LYS A 153 17.58 7.16 -1.44
C LYS A 153 17.95 8.48 -2.08
N ASP A 154 17.32 8.81 -3.20
CA ASP A 154 17.59 10.02 -3.97
C ASP A 154 16.57 11.15 -3.71
N LYS A 155 15.66 10.97 -2.74
CA LYS A 155 14.57 11.91 -2.42
C LYS A 155 14.59 12.39 -0.96
N LYS A 156 15.77 12.42 -0.35
CA LYS A 156 15.92 12.93 1.02
C LYS A 156 15.76 14.47 1.09
N PRO A 157 15.33 15.03 2.23
CA PRO A 157 14.98 14.33 3.47
C PRO A 157 13.54 13.78 3.46
N PHE A 158 13.29 12.74 4.27
CA PHE A 158 11.94 12.20 4.47
C PHE A 158 11.80 11.61 5.89
N GLU A 159 10.58 11.59 6.41
CA GLU A 159 10.25 10.85 7.63
C GLU A 159 9.81 9.43 7.28
N LEU A 160 10.47 8.44 7.85
CA LEU A 160 10.15 7.04 7.66
C LEU A 160 9.32 6.51 8.83
N TYR A 161 8.18 5.91 8.52
CA TYR A 161 7.34 5.14 9.45
C TYR A 161 7.33 3.67 9.01
N SER A 162 7.93 2.79 9.81
CA SER A 162 8.02 1.35 9.55
C SER A 162 7.07 0.60 10.47
N TYR A 163 6.05 -0.05 9.89
CA TYR A 163 4.95 -0.70 10.63
C TYR A 163 5.16 -2.19 10.79
N VAL A 164 4.92 -2.69 11.99
CA VAL A 164 4.73 -4.12 12.24
C VAL A 164 3.36 -4.51 11.70
N ASP A 165 3.35 -5.41 10.72
CA ASP A 165 2.14 -5.79 9.99
C ASP A 165 1.51 -7.08 10.56
N TYR A 166 1.66 -8.23 9.94
CA TYR A 166 0.99 -9.47 10.37
C TYR A 166 1.28 -9.87 11.81
N TYR A 167 2.50 -9.70 12.27
CA TYR A 167 2.88 -10.03 13.65
C TYR A 167 2.16 -9.19 14.70
N SER A 168 1.61 -8.04 14.34
CA SER A 168 0.89 -7.16 15.26
C SER A 168 -0.29 -7.85 15.95
N ASN A 169 -0.90 -8.88 15.34
CA ASN A 169 -1.96 -9.69 15.95
C ASN A 169 -1.53 -10.42 17.24
N SER A 170 -0.22 -10.66 17.39
CA SER A 170 0.38 -11.31 18.56
C SER A 170 0.71 -10.32 19.69
N LEU A 171 0.59 -9.02 19.42
CA LEU A 171 0.91 -7.95 20.38
C LEU A 171 -0.37 -7.45 21.08
N PRO A 172 -0.27 -6.79 22.24
CA PRO A 172 -1.42 -6.19 22.91
C PRO A 172 -2.13 -5.14 22.05
N MET A 173 -3.42 -4.91 22.28
CA MET A 173 -4.10 -3.75 21.69
C MET A 173 -3.52 -2.45 22.29
N ASN A 174 -3.23 -1.47 21.43
CA ASN A 174 -2.60 -0.21 21.81
C ASN A 174 -3.24 1.03 21.16
N VAL A 175 -4.32 0.84 20.39
CA VAL A 175 -5.07 1.92 19.74
C VAL A 175 -6.15 2.43 20.69
N PHE A 176 -6.25 3.76 20.86
CA PHE A 176 -7.25 4.40 21.70
C PHE A 176 -8.68 4.14 21.20
N PRO A 177 -9.71 4.19 22.07
CA PRO A 177 -11.08 3.83 21.70
C PRO A 177 -11.64 4.63 20.51
N SER A 178 -11.34 5.93 20.39
CA SER A 178 -11.77 6.77 19.25
C SER A 178 -11.18 6.29 17.93
N ASP A 179 -9.87 6.02 17.93
CA ASP A 179 -9.13 5.60 16.74
C ASP A 179 -9.47 4.15 16.39
N TYR A 180 -9.75 3.34 17.40
CA TYR A 180 -10.24 1.97 17.21
C TYR A 180 -11.59 1.94 16.47
N GLN A 181 -12.51 2.86 16.77
CA GLN A 181 -13.76 2.97 16.03
C GLN A 181 -13.55 3.35 14.56
N VAL A 182 -12.60 4.25 14.30
CA VAL A 182 -12.22 4.63 12.92
C VAL A 182 -11.60 3.43 12.20
N MET A 183 -10.73 2.68 12.87
CA MET A 183 -10.12 1.47 12.32
C MET A 183 -11.16 0.41 11.95
N ILE A 184 -12.13 0.12 12.83
CA ILE A 184 -13.24 -0.80 12.55
C ILE A 184 -14.08 -0.32 11.37
N GLY A 185 -14.43 0.98 11.35
CA GLY A 185 -15.21 1.55 10.26
C GLY A 185 -14.50 1.48 8.91
N THR A 186 -13.19 1.72 8.90
CA THR A 186 -12.33 1.61 7.72
C THR A 186 -12.30 0.17 7.20
N TRP A 187 -12.11 -0.80 8.10
CA TRP A 187 -12.12 -2.22 7.77
C TRP A 187 -13.49 -2.65 7.24
N GLY A 188 -14.58 -2.25 7.90
CA GLY A 188 -15.93 -2.52 7.44
C GLY A 188 -16.22 -1.93 6.05
N ALA A 189 -15.73 -0.72 5.76
CA ALA A 189 -15.84 -0.09 4.45
C ALA A 189 -15.07 -0.88 3.37
N THR A 190 -13.86 -1.35 3.68
CA THR A 190 -13.07 -2.21 2.78
C THR A 190 -13.82 -3.49 2.43
N ILE A 191 -14.33 -4.18 3.44
CA ILE A 191 -15.05 -5.45 3.27
C ILE A 191 -16.34 -5.28 2.49
N SER A 192 -17.08 -4.19 2.74
CA SER A 192 -18.29 -3.87 1.98
C SER A 192 -17.99 -3.77 0.48
N GLY A 193 -16.86 -3.15 0.09
CA GLY A 193 -16.44 -3.09 -1.31
C GLY A 193 -16.14 -4.47 -1.90
N ILE A 194 -15.43 -5.31 -1.16
CA ILE A 194 -15.08 -6.68 -1.59
C ILE A 194 -16.36 -7.53 -1.74
N SER A 195 -17.28 -7.44 -0.79
CA SER A 195 -18.50 -8.25 -0.77
C SER A 195 -19.49 -7.89 -1.87
N ASP A 196 -19.57 -6.61 -2.27
CA ASP A 196 -20.46 -6.17 -3.36
C ASP A 196 -20.07 -6.77 -4.72
N PHE A 197 -18.83 -7.23 -4.90
CA PHE A 197 -18.38 -8.01 -6.05
C PHE A 197 -18.63 -9.51 -5.89
N GLY A 198 -19.32 -9.94 -4.84
CA GLY A 198 -19.64 -11.35 -4.59
C GLY A 198 -18.46 -12.19 -4.11
N HIS A 199 -17.38 -11.55 -3.65
CA HIS A 199 -16.24 -12.25 -3.07
C HIS A 199 -16.45 -12.55 -1.58
N TYR A 200 -15.70 -13.53 -1.08
CA TYR A 200 -15.72 -13.93 0.32
C TYR A 200 -15.36 -12.73 1.21
N SER A 201 -16.18 -12.51 2.22
CA SER A 201 -15.91 -11.50 3.23
C SER A 201 -14.73 -11.92 4.10
N THR A 202 -13.77 -11.03 4.26
CA THR A 202 -12.65 -11.16 5.19
C THR A 202 -13.01 -10.65 6.60
N TRP A 203 -14.31 -10.49 6.91
CA TRP A 203 -14.77 -10.22 8.28
C TRP A 203 -14.81 -11.53 9.07
N ASP A 204 -13.65 -11.98 9.48
CA ASP A 204 -13.44 -13.22 10.19
C ASP A 204 -12.47 -13.01 11.37
N GLU A 205 -12.33 -14.03 12.22
CA GLU A 205 -11.52 -13.98 13.44
C GLU A 205 -10.04 -13.65 13.11
N THR A 206 -9.50 -14.22 12.04
CA THR A 206 -8.10 -14.02 11.66
C THR A 206 -7.84 -12.57 11.26
N HIS A 207 -8.62 -12.03 10.31
CA HIS A 207 -8.43 -10.65 9.84
C HIS A 207 -8.80 -9.62 10.92
N ASN A 208 -9.83 -9.88 11.72
CA ASN A 208 -10.22 -8.98 12.81
C ASN A 208 -9.20 -8.96 13.95
N SER A 209 -8.31 -9.96 14.04
CA SER A 209 -7.26 -10.00 15.07
C SER A 209 -6.24 -8.87 14.97
N TRP A 210 -6.10 -8.23 13.81
CA TRP A 210 -5.22 -7.05 13.65
C TRP A 210 -5.84 -5.74 14.14
N LEU A 211 -7.16 -5.68 14.29
CA LEU A 211 -7.85 -4.47 14.73
C LEU A 211 -7.44 -4.06 16.16
N GLY A 212 -7.28 -2.76 16.36
CA GLY A 212 -6.87 -2.19 17.64
C GLY A 212 -5.36 -2.22 17.91
N ARG A 213 -4.56 -2.53 16.90
CA ARG A 213 -3.10 -2.62 17.01
C ARG A 213 -2.43 -1.76 15.95
N GLN A 214 -1.49 -0.92 16.39
CA GLN A 214 -0.68 -0.09 15.52
C GLN A 214 0.71 0.07 16.14
N TYR A 215 1.67 -0.65 15.63
CA TYR A 215 3.06 -0.64 16.08
C TYR A 215 3.96 -0.16 14.97
N PHE A 216 4.76 0.85 15.21
CA PHE A 216 5.68 1.39 14.22
C PHE A 216 6.90 2.03 14.88
N THR A 217 7.98 2.18 14.10
CA THR A 217 9.11 3.06 14.38
C THR A 217 9.01 4.31 13.50
N ARG A 218 9.60 5.43 13.96
CA ARG A 218 9.68 6.69 13.20
C ARG A 218 11.10 7.18 13.19
N GLU A 219 11.62 7.49 12.01
CA GLU A 219 12.98 8.01 11.82
C GLU A 219 12.98 9.14 10.80
N LEU A 220 13.83 10.17 11.01
CA LEU A 220 14.11 11.19 10.00
C LEU A 220 15.35 10.75 9.21
N ILE A 221 15.20 10.54 7.92
CA ILE A 221 16.28 10.18 7.01
C ILE A 221 16.72 11.45 6.26
N SER A 222 17.96 11.89 6.48
CA SER A 222 18.56 13.06 5.85
C SER A 222 19.94 12.75 5.28
N ASP A 223 20.48 13.67 4.48
CA ASP A 223 21.86 13.56 3.96
C ASP A 223 22.91 14.03 4.95
N GLU A 224 22.52 14.69 6.03
CA GLU A 224 23.46 15.06 7.09
C GLU A 224 23.92 13.75 7.77
N ALA A 225 25.14 13.35 7.45
CA ALA A 225 25.86 12.38 8.25
C ALA A 225 25.88 12.90 9.69
N ILE A 226 25.46 12.05 10.62
CA ILE A 226 25.71 12.30 12.03
C ILE A 226 27.21 12.35 12.18
N ASP A 227 27.79 13.55 12.28
CA ASP A 227 29.16 13.73 12.75
C ASP A 227 29.14 13.35 14.24
N ASP A 228 29.48 12.09 14.53
CA ASP A 228 29.87 11.59 15.85
C ASP A 228 31.38 11.59 16.00
#